data_03f5d094decc675b544e685458c363a2
#
_entry.id   03f5d094decc675b544e685458c363a2
#
_cell.length_a   1.000
_cell.length_b   1.000
_cell.length_c   1.000
_cell.angle_alpha   90.00
_cell.angle_beta   90.00
_cell.angle_gamma   90.00
#
_symmetry.space_group_name_H-M   'P 1'
#
loop_
_entity.id
_entity.type
_entity.pdbx_description
1 polymer ?
#
loop_
_entity_poly.entity_id
_entity_poly.type
_entity_poly.pdbx_seq_one_letter_code
_entity_poly.pdbx_strand_id
1 'polypeptide(L)'
;MQLSQLDFPEEIISVLKKDGIEKLNPPQLAAIEKGLLERRNLVVAAPTASGKTLIAELAFIKNFLNNGKTVYLVPLKALASEKYREFKDKYEKIGMRIAISIGDLDSDDAWLRSYDLIIASNEKMDSLLRHSPDWINKLTLVIADEIHLINDASRGP
;
A
#
# COMPACT_ATOMS: atom_id res chain seq x y z
N MET A 1 -13.36 -13.69 -11.99
CA MET A 1 -13.43 -14.10 -10.56
C MET A 1 -14.26 -13.07 -9.83
N GLN A 2 -15.23 -13.51 -9.05
CA GLN A 2 -15.98 -12.63 -8.14
C GLN A 2 -15.10 -12.30 -6.93
N LEU A 3 -15.27 -11.13 -6.36
CA LEU A 3 -14.53 -10.72 -5.15
C LEU A 3 -14.76 -11.70 -3.98
N SER A 4 -15.98 -12.23 -3.86
CA SER A 4 -16.37 -13.22 -2.85
C SER A 4 -15.66 -14.58 -2.96
N GLN A 5 -14.92 -14.82 -4.03
CA GLN A 5 -14.13 -16.04 -4.21
C GLN A 5 -12.69 -15.91 -3.67
N LEU A 6 -12.32 -14.69 -3.22
CA LEU A 6 -11.04 -14.49 -2.53
C LEU A 6 -11.15 -15.06 -1.11
N ASP A 7 -10.07 -15.68 -0.66
CA ASP A 7 -9.93 -16.17 0.72
C ASP A 7 -9.62 -15.01 1.69
N PHE A 8 -10.61 -14.13 1.85
CA PHE A 8 -10.59 -13.01 2.78
C PHE A 8 -11.79 -13.09 3.74
N PRO A 9 -11.64 -12.59 4.98
CA PRO A 9 -12.75 -12.43 5.91
C PRO A 9 -13.91 -11.65 5.29
N GLU A 10 -15.14 -11.98 5.66
CA GLU A 10 -16.35 -11.35 5.11
C GLU A 10 -16.40 -9.84 5.36
N GLU A 11 -15.84 -9.39 6.47
CA GLU A 11 -15.72 -7.97 6.80
C GLU A 11 -14.91 -7.20 5.73
N ILE A 12 -13.79 -7.78 5.29
CA ILE A 12 -12.96 -7.21 4.23
C ILE A 12 -13.68 -7.22 2.90
N ILE A 13 -14.30 -8.34 2.55
CA ILE A 13 -15.11 -8.44 1.33
C ILE A 13 -16.24 -7.38 1.34
N SER A 14 -16.87 -7.16 2.48
CA SER A 14 -17.92 -6.14 2.63
C SER A 14 -17.42 -4.72 2.42
N VAL A 15 -16.20 -4.41 2.93
CA VAL A 15 -15.57 -3.09 2.70
C VAL A 15 -15.32 -2.86 1.22
N LEU A 16 -14.72 -3.84 0.53
CA LEU A 16 -14.43 -3.73 -0.90
C LEU A 16 -15.69 -3.64 -1.77
N LYS A 17 -16.76 -4.37 -1.40
CA LYS A 17 -18.06 -4.28 -2.09
C LYS A 17 -18.72 -2.90 -1.94
N LYS A 18 -18.58 -2.24 -0.79
CA LYS A 18 -19.10 -0.88 -0.58
C LYS A 18 -18.46 0.14 -1.52
N ASP A 19 -17.23 -0.11 -1.98
CA ASP A 19 -16.56 0.69 -3.01
C ASP A 19 -17.00 0.33 -4.44
N GLY A 20 -18.05 -0.47 -4.60
CA GLY A 20 -18.58 -0.88 -5.91
C GLY A 20 -17.75 -2.00 -6.58
N ILE A 21 -16.87 -2.66 -5.86
CA ILE A 21 -16.05 -3.74 -6.39
C ILE A 21 -16.78 -5.07 -6.19
N GLU A 22 -17.37 -5.59 -7.25
CA GLU A 22 -18.04 -6.90 -7.24
C GLU A 22 -17.21 -7.97 -7.93
N LYS A 23 -16.49 -7.58 -8.97
CA LYS A 23 -15.73 -8.48 -9.85
C LYS A 23 -14.36 -7.90 -10.14
N LEU A 24 -13.35 -8.74 -10.12
CA LEU A 24 -11.99 -8.38 -10.50
C LEU A 24 -11.85 -8.24 -12.01
N ASN A 25 -11.14 -7.22 -12.43
CA ASN A 25 -10.82 -6.98 -13.84
C ASN A 25 -9.57 -7.79 -14.29
N PRO A 26 -9.27 -7.87 -15.61
CA PRO A 26 -8.15 -8.68 -16.10
C PRO A 26 -6.80 -8.36 -15.49
N PRO A 27 -6.35 -7.10 -15.31
CA PRO A 27 -5.10 -6.79 -14.61
C PRO A 27 -5.04 -7.29 -13.18
N GLN A 28 -6.14 -7.18 -12.44
CA GLN A 28 -6.23 -7.66 -11.05
C GLN A 28 -6.15 -9.18 -10.97
N LEU A 29 -6.83 -9.89 -11.88
CA LEU A 29 -6.75 -11.34 -12.00
C LEU A 29 -5.33 -11.80 -12.34
N ALA A 30 -4.70 -11.18 -13.33
CA ALA A 30 -3.34 -11.49 -13.71
C ALA A 30 -2.34 -11.31 -12.57
N ALA A 31 -2.51 -10.27 -11.74
CA ALA A 31 -1.68 -10.05 -10.55
C ALA A 31 -1.85 -11.20 -9.53
N ILE A 32 -3.08 -11.65 -9.28
CA ILE A 32 -3.37 -12.77 -8.39
C ILE A 32 -2.75 -14.06 -8.94
N GLU A 33 -2.95 -14.38 -10.22
CA GLU A 33 -2.38 -15.54 -10.88
C GLU A 33 -0.85 -15.57 -10.85
N LYS A 34 -0.22 -14.39 -10.83
CA LYS A 34 1.24 -14.24 -10.70
C LYS A 34 1.75 -14.31 -9.26
N GLY A 35 0.87 -14.51 -8.30
CA GLY A 35 1.24 -14.75 -6.91
C GLY A 35 1.19 -13.51 -6.02
N LEU A 36 0.29 -12.56 -6.29
CA LEU A 36 0.07 -11.40 -5.43
C LEU A 36 -0.24 -11.81 -3.99
N LEU A 37 -1.13 -12.78 -3.83
CA LEU A 37 -1.59 -13.25 -2.52
C LEU A 37 -0.61 -14.25 -1.86
N GLU A 38 0.31 -14.80 -2.63
CA GLU A 38 1.42 -15.64 -2.17
C GLU A 38 2.70 -14.81 -1.84
N ARG A 39 2.57 -13.49 -1.82
CA ARG A 39 3.63 -12.55 -1.46
C ARG A 39 4.83 -12.56 -2.42
N ARG A 40 4.61 -12.87 -3.70
CA ARG A 40 5.64 -12.73 -4.72
C ARG A 40 5.89 -11.27 -5.05
N ASN A 41 7.13 -10.95 -5.39
CA ASN A 41 7.48 -9.63 -5.90
C ASN A 41 6.91 -9.45 -7.30
N LEU A 42 6.14 -8.39 -7.51
CA LEU A 42 5.45 -8.12 -8.77
C LEU A 42 5.71 -6.69 -9.24
N VAL A 43 5.83 -6.52 -10.54
CA VAL A 43 5.75 -5.23 -11.21
C VAL A 43 4.46 -5.21 -12.04
N VAL A 44 3.61 -4.22 -11.79
CA VAL A 44 2.31 -4.10 -12.46
C VAL A 44 2.33 -2.87 -13.35
N ALA A 45 2.38 -3.08 -14.66
CA ALA A 45 2.24 -2.04 -15.67
C ALA A 45 0.85 -2.14 -16.30
N ALA A 46 0.01 -1.17 -16.06
CA ALA A 46 -1.34 -1.11 -16.59
C ALA A 46 -1.77 0.36 -16.79
N PRO A 47 -2.66 0.65 -17.73
CA PRO A 47 -3.13 2.02 -17.97
C PRO A 47 -3.70 2.70 -16.74
N THR A 48 -3.77 4.02 -16.75
CA THR A 48 -4.49 4.80 -15.73
C THR A 48 -5.95 4.34 -15.67
N ALA A 49 -6.55 4.38 -14.50
CA ALA A 49 -7.91 3.90 -14.24
C ALA A 49 -8.14 2.38 -14.48
N SER A 50 -7.10 1.57 -14.62
CA SER A 50 -7.21 0.11 -14.75
C SER A 50 -7.39 -0.63 -13.42
N GLY A 51 -7.56 0.09 -12.31
CA GLY A 51 -7.73 -0.51 -10.98
C GLY A 51 -6.44 -1.01 -10.33
N LYS A 52 -5.28 -0.41 -10.65
CA LYS A 52 -4.00 -0.71 -9.99
C LYS A 52 -4.04 -0.53 -8.47
N THR A 53 -4.77 0.47 -8.00
CA THR A 53 -4.93 0.71 -6.56
C THR A 53 -5.50 -0.51 -5.84
N LEU A 54 -6.50 -1.18 -6.43
CA LEU A 54 -7.05 -2.40 -5.83
C LEU A 54 -6.01 -3.54 -5.76
N ILE A 55 -5.09 -3.64 -6.72
CA ILE A 55 -4.01 -4.64 -6.66
C ILE A 55 -3.13 -4.38 -5.43
N ALA A 56 -2.79 -3.12 -5.18
CA ALA A 56 -2.05 -2.72 -3.99
C ALA A 56 -2.85 -2.97 -2.69
N GLU A 57 -4.14 -2.65 -2.71
CA GLU A 57 -5.05 -2.91 -1.59
C GLU A 57 -5.11 -4.40 -1.23
N LEU A 58 -5.30 -5.27 -2.21
CA LEU A 58 -5.30 -6.73 -2.00
C LEU A 58 -3.97 -7.23 -1.41
N ALA A 59 -2.84 -6.66 -1.84
CA ALA A 59 -1.53 -7.01 -1.33
C ALA A 59 -1.37 -6.62 0.14
N PHE A 60 -1.66 -5.37 0.51
CA PHE A 60 -1.49 -4.94 1.89
C PHE A 60 -2.54 -5.54 2.84
N ILE A 61 -3.76 -5.80 2.36
CA ILE A 61 -4.78 -6.53 3.13
C ILE A 61 -4.28 -7.94 3.46
N LYS A 62 -3.78 -8.68 2.46
CA LYS A 62 -3.22 -10.01 2.69
C LYS A 62 -2.04 -9.98 3.65
N ASN A 63 -1.18 -8.96 3.54
CA ASN A 63 -0.06 -8.77 4.46
C ASN A 63 -0.53 -8.48 5.89
N PHE A 64 -1.54 -7.61 6.06
CA PHE A 64 -2.16 -7.30 7.35
C PHE A 64 -2.76 -8.53 8.02
N LEU A 65 -3.50 -9.35 7.27
CA LEU A 65 -4.06 -10.61 7.78
C LEU A 65 -2.99 -11.59 8.28
N ASN A 66 -1.77 -11.46 7.78
CA ASN A 66 -0.61 -12.24 8.23
C ASN A 66 0.24 -11.48 9.29
N ASN A 67 -0.33 -10.49 9.95
CA ASN A 67 0.36 -9.63 10.94
C ASN A 67 1.60 -8.93 10.38
N GLY A 68 1.62 -8.67 9.08
CA GLY A 68 2.72 -7.99 8.41
C GLY A 68 2.59 -6.46 8.48
N LYS A 69 3.71 -5.78 8.37
CA LYS A 69 3.81 -4.32 8.29
C LYS A 69 4.08 -3.90 6.86
N THR A 70 3.31 -2.93 6.36
CA THR A 70 3.42 -2.43 4.98
C THR A 70 3.83 -0.97 4.97
N VAL A 71 4.72 -0.61 4.04
CA VAL A 71 4.92 0.78 3.60
C VAL A 71 4.39 0.95 2.19
N TYR A 72 3.57 1.99 2.00
CA TYR A 72 3.04 2.42 0.71
C TYR A 72 3.72 3.71 0.29
N LEU A 73 4.55 3.65 -0.74
CA LEU A 73 5.36 4.76 -1.23
C LEU A 73 4.67 5.48 -2.38
N VAL A 74 4.69 6.80 -2.31
CA VAL A 74 4.19 7.68 -3.36
C VAL A 74 5.20 8.79 -3.65
N PRO A 75 5.23 9.32 -4.88
CA PRO A 75 6.22 10.34 -5.26
C PRO A 75 5.94 11.73 -4.70
N LEU A 76 4.72 12.01 -4.24
CA LEU A 76 4.27 13.34 -3.83
C LEU A 76 3.57 13.33 -2.47
N LYS A 77 3.85 14.34 -1.65
CA LYS A 77 3.18 14.55 -0.35
C LYS A 77 1.65 14.68 -0.48
N ALA A 78 1.18 15.38 -1.52
CA ALA A 78 -0.26 15.52 -1.79
C ALA A 78 -0.92 14.18 -2.06
N LEU A 79 -0.28 13.30 -2.83
CA LEU A 79 -0.77 11.95 -3.12
C LEU A 79 -0.73 11.06 -1.87
N ALA A 80 0.29 11.22 -1.01
CA ALA A 80 0.33 10.52 0.27
C ALA A 80 -0.86 10.90 1.16
N SER A 81 -1.21 12.17 1.23
CA SER A 81 -2.35 12.67 2.01
C SER A 81 -3.69 12.17 1.46
N GLU A 82 -3.83 12.08 0.14
CA GLU A 82 -5.01 11.52 -0.52
C GLU A 82 -5.16 10.03 -0.19
N LYS A 83 -4.11 9.23 -0.40
CA LYS A 83 -4.11 7.79 -0.12
C LYS A 83 -4.31 7.49 1.36
N TYR A 84 -3.73 8.29 2.25
CA TYR A 84 -3.95 8.15 3.67
C TYR A 84 -5.43 8.28 4.05
N ARG A 85 -6.11 9.32 3.56
CA ARG A 85 -7.55 9.52 3.82
C ARG A 85 -8.37 8.38 3.25
N GLU A 86 -8.13 8.02 1.99
CA GLU A 86 -8.82 6.93 1.31
C GLU A 86 -8.71 5.61 2.09
N PHE A 87 -7.50 5.19 2.43
CA PHE A 87 -7.29 3.90 3.09
C PHE A 87 -7.72 3.91 4.55
N LYS A 88 -7.56 5.03 5.24
CA LYS A 88 -8.04 5.18 6.61
C LYS A 88 -9.55 5.02 6.70
N ASP A 89 -10.30 5.72 5.86
CA ASP A 89 -11.76 5.65 5.83
C ASP A 89 -12.28 4.24 5.52
N LYS A 90 -11.56 3.51 4.67
CA LYS A 90 -11.90 2.13 4.30
C LYS A 90 -11.55 1.11 5.37
N TYR A 91 -10.32 1.12 5.87
CA TYR A 91 -9.72 -0.02 6.55
C TYR A 91 -9.53 0.16 8.06
N GLU A 92 -9.65 1.36 8.61
CA GLU A 92 -9.58 1.56 10.06
C GLU A 92 -10.70 0.80 10.79
N LYS A 93 -11.85 0.66 10.15
CA LYS A 93 -13.04 -0.05 10.67
C LYS A 93 -12.83 -1.56 10.86
N ILE A 94 -11.89 -2.14 10.13
CA ILE A 94 -11.50 -3.56 10.28
C ILE A 94 -10.28 -3.74 11.19
N GLY A 95 -9.90 -2.71 11.93
CA GLY A 95 -8.82 -2.77 12.90
C GLY A 95 -7.42 -2.51 12.33
N MET A 96 -7.27 -2.13 11.06
CA MET A 96 -5.98 -1.78 10.48
C MET A 96 -5.55 -0.39 10.97
N ARG A 97 -4.38 -0.30 11.57
CA ARG A 97 -3.80 0.97 12.04
C ARG A 97 -2.99 1.59 10.92
N ILE A 98 -3.43 2.77 10.47
CA ILE A 98 -2.89 3.44 9.29
C ILE A 98 -2.26 4.76 9.69
N ALA A 99 -1.05 5.03 9.22
CA ALA A 99 -0.32 6.26 9.47
C ALA A 99 0.14 6.89 8.16
N ILE A 100 0.40 8.19 8.21
CA ILE A 100 1.08 8.95 7.17
C ILE A 100 2.39 9.50 7.73
N SER A 101 3.47 9.36 6.98
CA SER A 101 4.77 9.92 7.30
C SER A 101 5.30 10.72 6.12
N ILE A 102 5.12 12.02 6.21
CA ILE A 102 5.57 13.03 5.25
C ILE A 102 6.05 14.26 6.04
N GLY A 103 7.04 14.97 5.56
CA GLY A 103 7.47 16.23 6.20
C GLY A 103 8.85 16.10 6.82
N ASP A 104 8.98 16.26 8.13
CA ASP A 104 10.28 16.31 8.81
C ASP A 104 11.17 15.12 8.43
N LEU A 105 12.27 15.42 7.74
CA LEU A 105 13.22 14.42 7.24
C LEU A 105 14.28 14.05 8.29
N ASP A 106 14.37 14.79 9.38
CA ASP A 106 15.33 14.55 10.45
C ASP A 106 14.78 13.65 11.57
N SER A 107 13.55 13.19 11.43
CA SER A 107 12.88 12.32 12.39
C SER A 107 12.96 10.84 11.97
N ASP A 108 13.22 9.97 12.92
CA ASP A 108 13.17 8.51 12.74
C ASP A 108 11.75 7.94 12.83
N ASP A 109 10.78 8.77 13.27
CA ASP A 109 9.38 8.41 13.43
C ASP A 109 9.17 7.09 14.19
N ALA A 110 9.81 6.94 15.35
CA ALA A 110 9.72 5.73 16.19
C ALA A 110 8.28 5.34 16.54
N TRP A 111 7.34 6.29 16.54
CA TRP A 111 5.92 6.08 16.79
C TRP A 111 5.25 5.21 15.71
N LEU A 112 5.81 5.11 14.49
CA LEU A 112 5.31 4.28 13.41
C LEU A 112 5.41 2.76 13.71
N ARG A 113 6.13 2.39 14.76
CA ARG A 113 6.25 1.00 15.21
C ARG A 113 4.90 0.30 15.39
N SER A 114 3.89 1.01 15.88
CA SER A 114 2.57 0.47 16.22
C SER A 114 1.58 0.43 15.05
N TYR A 115 1.96 0.87 13.85
CA TYR A 115 1.08 0.94 12.69
C TYR A 115 1.32 -0.23 11.73
N ASP A 116 0.24 -0.65 11.06
CA ASP A 116 0.22 -1.79 10.15
C ASP A 116 0.48 -1.38 8.70
N LEU A 117 -0.08 -0.22 8.30
CA LEU A 117 0.12 0.42 7.00
C LEU A 117 0.63 1.84 7.19
N ILE A 118 1.78 2.13 6.60
CA ILE A 118 2.41 3.45 6.64
C ILE A 118 2.47 4.00 5.22
N ILE A 119 1.84 5.15 4.99
CA ILE A 119 1.92 5.86 3.71
C ILE A 119 3.01 6.91 3.83
N ALA A 120 3.99 6.88 2.93
CA ALA A 120 5.13 7.79 2.97
C ALA A 120 5.47 8.31 1.58
N SER A 121 6.06 9.50 1.53
CA SER A 121 6.72 9.98 0.31
C SER A 121 8.06 9.26 0.10
N ASN A 122 8.51 9.18 -1.16
CA ASN A 122 9.80 8.59 -1.48
C ASN A 122 10.95 9.28 -0.72
N GLU A 123 10.93 10.61 -0.62
CA GLU A 123 11.92 11.39 0.13
C GLU A 123 11.93 11.03 1.61
N LYS A 124 10.75 10.90 2.22
CA LYS A 124 10.65 10.51 3.64
C LYS A 124 11.15 9.10 3.87
N MET A 125 10.89 8.17 2.96
CA MET A 125 11.39 6.80 3.08
C MET A 125 12.92 6.74 2.97
N ASP A 126 13.53 7.51 2.09
CA ASP A 126 15.00 7.64 2.01
C ASP A 126 15.59 8.14 3.34
N SER A 127 14.97 9.17 3.92
CA SER A 127 15.36 9.67 5.25
C SER A 127 15.21 8.58 6.34
N LEU A 128 14.08 7.88 6.40
CA LEU A 128 13.84 6.81 7.36
C LEU A 128 14.87 5.67 7.22
N LEU A 129 15.24 5.31 6.01
CA LEU A 129 16.27 4.31 5.76
C LEU A 129 17.65 4.74 6.31
N ARG A 130 17.99 6.03 6.21
CA ARG A 130 19.24 6.57 6.78
C ARG A 130 19.26 6.57 8.30
N HIS A 131 18.12 6.87 8.93
CA HIS A 131 18.00 6.82 10.39
C HIS A 131 17.85 5.40 10.93
N SER A 132 17.50 4.45 10.07
CA SER A 132 17.37 3.01 10.38
C SER A 132 16.62 2.72 11.68
N PRO A 133 15.38 3.26 11.90
CA PRO A 133 14.64 2.94 13.10
C PRO A 133 14.29 1.44 13.17
N ASP A 134 14.22 0.89 14.36
CA ASP A 134 14.02 -0.55 14.61
C ASP A 134 12.79 -1.13 13.89
N TRP A 135 11.75 -0.32 13.70
CA TRP A 135 10.52 -0.79 13.06
C TRP A 135 10.68 -1.08 11.56
N ILE A 136 11.68 -0.51 10.88
CA ILE A 136 11.98 -0.79 9.46
C ILE A 136 12.32 -2.27 9.26
N ASN A 137 13.02 -2.88 10.18
CA ASN A 137 13.37 -4.29 10.11
C ASN A 137 12.14 -5.24 10.21
N LYS A 138 10.98 -4.68 10.58
CA LYS A 138 9.70 -5.41 10.65
C LYS A 138 8.84 -5.26 9.39
N LEU A 139 9.31 -4.51 8.40
CA LEU A 139 8.63 -4.39 7.13
C LEU A 139 8.62 -5.73 6.40
N THR A 140 7.43 -6.13 5.97
CA THR A 140 7.21 -7.38 5.23
C THR A 140 6.68 -7.14 3.83
N LEU A 141 6.22 -5.92 3.53
CA LEU A 141 5.75 -5.50 2.21
C LEU A 141 6.09 -4.04 1.97
N VAL A 142 6.61 -3.76 0.79
CA VAL A 142 6.77 -2.40 0.25
C VAL A 142 5.99 -2.30 -1.04
N ILE A 143 5.13 -1.30 -1.15
CA ILE A 143 4.39 -0.97 -2.36
C ILE A 143 4.92 0.37 -2.85
N ALA A 144 5.42 0.42 -4.08
CA ALA A 144 5.84 1.65 -4.74
C ALA A 144 4.83 2.00 -5.83
N ASP A 145 4.05 3.04 -5.59
CA ASP A 145 3.08 3.55 -6.56
C ASP A 145 3.73 4.58 -7.49
N GLU A 146 3.20 4.70 -8.72
CA GLU A 146 3.68 5.65 -9.73
C GLU A 146 5.20 5.54 -10.01
N ILE A 147 5.74 4.33 -10.01
CA ILE A 147 7.18 4.06 -10.14
C ILE A 147 7.80 4.64 -11.41
N HIS A 148 7.01 4.92 -12.46
CA HIS A 148 7.48 5.55 -13.69
C HIS A 148 7.99 6.98 -13.48
N LEU A 149 7.61 7.65 -12.40
CA LEU A 149 8.08 8.99 -12.06
C LEU A 149 9.51 9.02 -11.48
N ILE A 150 10.13 7.87 -11.26
CA ILE A 150 11.55 7.80 -10.81
C ILE A 150 12.50 8.45 -11.82
N ASN A 151 12.18 8.39 -13.11
CA ASN A 151 13.01 8.98 -14.18
C ASN A 151 12.63 10.42 -14.53
N ASP A 152 11.77 11.08 -13.78
CA ASP A 152 11.44 12.48 -14.02
C ASP A 152 12.61 13.36 -13.57
N ALA A 153 13.36 13.89 -14.57
CA ALA A 153 14.54 14.73 -14.34
C ALA A 153 14.25 16.01 -13.52
N SER A 154 12.99 16.41 -13.39
CA SER A 154 12.59 17.54 -12.55
C SER A 154 12.58 17.21 -11.05
N ARG A 155 12.74 15.93 -10.67
CA ARG A 155 12.62 15.45 -9.28
C ARG A 155 13.88 14.77 -8.75
N GLY A 156 14.98 14.81 -9.54
CA GLY A 156 16.30 14.35 -9.19
C GLY A 156 16.40 12.84 -8.89
N PRO A 157 17.62 12.30 -8.87
CA PRO A 157 17.85 10.98 -8.31
C PRO A 157 17.61 10.99 -6.80
#